data_d7f9ca7a1971a3c3335cfcaf7359e6ee
#
_entry.id   d7f9ca7a1971a3c3335cfcaf7359e6ee
#
_cell.length_a   1.000
_cell.length_b   1.000
_cell.length_c   1.000
_cell.angle_alpha   90.00
_cell.angle_beta   90.00
_cell.angle_gamma   90.00
#
_symmetry.space_group_name_H-M   'P 1'
#
loop_
_entity.id
_entity.type
_entity.pdbx_description
1 polymer ?
#
loop_
_entity_poly.entity_id
_entity_poly.type
_entity_poly.pdbx_seq_one_letter_code
_entity_poly.pdbx_strand_id
1 'polypeptide(L)'
;DIGTSSICGVVYHPSTQSVISVTKENCANISSPDNWEKKQDADIIINIVWDIVREFQTRYKDIGGIGITGQMHGIVYTDVQGNAVSPLYTWQDGRGNLRYKDNLNYATHLKNITGYPAASGYGLVTHYYNIQNGLVPADAFKLCTIMDYAVMKLSGNNTPLIDPSNAASLGIFDKEKL
;
A
#
# COMPACT_ATOMS: atom_id res chain seq x y z
N ASP A 1 -9.24 4.01 7.62
CA ASP A 1 -9.29 3.37 6.29
C ASP A 1 -8.60 4.27 5.25
N ILE A 2 -7.56 3.74 4.59
CA ILE A 2 -6.81 4.46 3.54
C ILE A 2 -7.33 3.97 2.19
N GLY A 3 -8.43 4.54 1.71
CA GLY A 3 -9.02 4.19 0.43
C GLY A 3 -8.34 4.88 -0.77
N THR A 4 -8.64 4.40 -1.98
CA THR A 4 -8.07 4.94 -3.22
C THR A 4 -8.54 6.36 -3.52
N SER A 5 -9.79 6.70 -3.21
CA SER A 5 -10.41 8.01 -3.48
C SER A 5 -10.65 8.85 -2.23
N SER A 6 -10.68 8.23 -1.05
CA SER A 6 -10.90 8.92 0.22
C SER A 6 -10.18 8.22 1.35
N ILE A 7 -9.83 8.98 2.39
CA ILE A 7 -9.23 8.47 3.62
C ILE A 7 -10.20 8.81 4.76
N CYS A 8 -10.61 7.78 5.51
CA CYS A 8 -11.58 7.90 6.58
C CYS A 8 -10.97 7.52 7.92
N GLY A 9 -11.08 8.40 8.91
CA GLY A 9 -10.82 8.11 10.30
C GLY A 9 -12.11 7.90 11.08
N VAL A 10 -12.10 6.95 12.01
CA VAL A 10 -13.23 6.68 12.91
C VAL A 10 -12.72 6.61 14.33
N VAL A 11 -13.39 7.32 15.25
CA VAL A 11 -13.24 7.13 16.70
C VAL A 11 -14.42 6.33 17.21
N TYR A 12 -14.14 5.24 17.90
CA TYR A 12 -15.11 4.39 18.54
C TYR A 12 -14.92 4.42 20.05
N HIS A 13 -15.98 4.68 20.80
CA HIS A 13 -15.98 4.69 22.27
C HIS A 13 -16.74 3.44 22.78
N PRO A 14 -16.06 2.43 23.34
CA PRO A 14 -16.69 1.16 23.67
C PRO A 14 -17.85 1.25 24.66
N SER A 15 -17.72 2.08 25.71
CA SER A 15 -18.74 2.16 26.78
C SER A 15 -20.03 2.83 26.32
N THR A 16 -19.95 3.82 25.40
CA THR A 16 -21.13 4.53 24.88
C THR A 16 -21.59 4.01 23.53
N GLN A 17 -20.79 3.14 22.91
CA GLN A 17 -20.99 2.67 21.52
C GLN A 17 -21.11 3.81 20.51
N SER A 18 -20.57 5.00 20.85
CA SER A 18 -20.58 6.13 19.95
C SER A 18 -19.51 6.00 18.87
N VAL A 19 -19.86 6.44 17.66
CA VAL A 19 -18.97 6.44 16.48
C VAL A 19 -18.94 7.86 15.93
N ILE A 20 -17.73 8.37 15.72
CA ILE A 20 -17.50 9.67 15.06
C ILE A 20 -16.52 9.44 13.94
N SER A 21 -16.81 9.96 12.75
CA SER A 21 -15.96 9.82 11.57
C SER A 21 -15.54 11.16 10.98
N VAL A 22 -14.37 11.15 10.36
CA VAL A 22 -13.86 12.24 9.52
C VAL A 22 -13.39 11.61 8.22
N THR A 23 -13.83 12.16 7.09
CA THR A 23 -13.42 11.70 5.76
C THR A 23 -12.79 12.86 5.01
N LYS A 24 -11.63 12.59 4.39
CA LYS A 24 -10.94 13.53 3.50
C LYS A 24 -10.76 12.90 2.13
N GLU A 25 -10.75 13.71 1.08
CA GLU A 25 -10.43 13.26 -0.26
C GLU A 25 -8.97 12.77 -0.30
N ASN A 26 -8.72 11.67 -1.00
CA ASN A 26 -7.36 11.23 -1.30
C ASN A 26 -6.90 11.88 -2.62
N CYS A 27 -6.25 13.04 -2.48
CA CYS A 27 -5.74 13.83 -3.61
C CYS A 27 -4.34 13.41 -4.08
N ALA A 28 -3.87 12.21 -3.71
CA ALA A 28 -2.52 11.75 -3.96
C ALA A 28 -2.27 11.20 -5.37
N ASN A 29 -3.25 11.20 -6.26
CA ASN A 29 -3.10 10.65 -7.60
C ASN A 29 -1.99 11.36 -8.39
N ILE A 30 -1.11 10.54 -9.00
CA ILE A 30 -0.05 11.00 -9.89
C ILE A 30 -0.51 10.75 -11.33
N SER A 31 -0.58 11.81 -12.12
CA SER A 31 -0.92 11.72 -13.54
C SER A 31 0.15 10.97 -14.33
N SER A 32 -0.27 10.15 -15.29
CA SER A 32 0.61 9.48 -16.25
C SER A 32 0.03 9.55 -17.64
N PRO A 33 0.86 9.65 -18.70
CA PRO A 33 0.41 9.53 -20.07
C PRO A 33 -0.10 8.12 -20.40
N ASP A 34 0.34 7.12 -19.66
CA ASP A 34 -0.05 5.73 -19.82
C ASP A 34 -1.31 5.41 -19.00
N ASN A 35 -2.39 5.06 -19.66
CA ASN A 35 -3.68 4.78 -19.02
C ASN A 35 -3.64 3.59 -18.05
N TRP A 36 -2.66 2.69 -18.20
CA TRP A 36 -2.48 1.53 -17.34
C TRP A 36 -1.71 1.88 -16.05
N GLU A 37 -0.92 2.95 -16.02
CA GLU A 37 -0.25 3.39 -14.79
C GLU A 37 -1.25 4.04 -13.83
N LYS A 38 -1.31 3.48 -12.62
CA LYS A 38 -2.13 4.00 -11.52
C LYS A 38 -1.29 4.13 -10.28
N LYS A 39 -0.80 5.34 -10.06
CA LYS A 39 0.15 5.67 -8.98
C LYS A 39 -0.41 6.76 -8.07
N GLN A 40 0.00 6.72 -6.81
CA GLN A 40 -0.30 7.77 -5.82
C GLN A 40 0.98 8.17 -5.09
N ASP A 41 1.02 9.39 -4.61
CA ASP A 41 2.09 9.89 -3.74
C ASP A 41 1.85 9.38 -2.31
N ALA A 42 2.76 8.53 -1.82
CA ALA A 42 2.64 7.91 -0.51
C ALA A 42 2.73 8.95 0.62
N ASP A 43 3.53 9.99 0.47
CA ASP A 43 3.72 11.00 1.51
C ASP A 43 2.52 11.94 1.61
N ILE A 44 1.85 12.25 0.48
CA ILE A 44 0.56 12.96 0.50
C ILE A 44 -0.48 12.15 1.29
N ILE A 45 -0.57 10.84 1.03
CA ILE A 45 -1.47 9.95 1.78
C ILE A 45 -1.17 10.02 3.29
N ILE A 46 0.10 9.90 3.67
CA ILE A 46 0.52 9.93 5.08
C ILE A 46 0.22 11.28 5.73
N ASN A 47 0.40 12.38 5.02
CA ASN A 47 0.04 13.70 5.52
C ASN A 47 -1.46 13.82 5.81
N ILE A 48 -2.32 13.29 4.93
CA ILE A 48 -3.77 13.25 5.17
C ILE A 48 -4.10 12.37 6.40
N VAL A 49 -3.44 11.23 6.55
CA VAL A 49 -3.60 10.36 7.72
C VAL A 49 -3.22 11.10 9.00
N TRP A 50 -2.05 11.79 9.02
CA TRP A 50 -1.62 12.59 10.16
C TRP A 50 -2.61 13.71 10.50
N ASP A 51 -3.17 14.38 9.50
CA ASP A 51 -4.16 15.43 9.70
C ASP A 51 -5.42 14.90 10.40
N ILE A 52 -5.89 13.70 9.99
CA ILE A 52 -7.04 13.06 10.65
C ILE A 52 -6.69 12.65 12.08
N VAL A 53 -5.50 12.07 12.31
CA VAL A 53 -5.05 11.69 13.65
C VAL A 53 -4.95 12.91 14.56
N ARG A 54 -4.33 13.99 14.11
CA ARG A 54 -4.23 15.26 14.87
C ARG A 54 -5.60 15.85 15.18
N GLU A 55 -6.53 15.83 14.22
CA GLU A 55 -7.90 16.30 14.45
C GLU A 55 -8.57 15.52 15.58
N PHE A 56 -8.42 14.19 15.63
CA PHE A 56 -8.94 13.40 16.73
C PHE A 56 -8.23 13.67 18.06
N GLN A 57 -6.90 13.84 18.06
CA GLN A 57 -6.13 14.14 19.26
C GLN A 57 -6.50 15.50 19.90
N THR A 58 -6.98 16.46 19.13
CA THR A 58 -7.49 17.73 19.69
C THR A 58 -8.79 17.55 20.47
N ARG A 59 -9.62 16.57 20.07
CA ARG A 59 -10.95 16.31 20.63
C ARG A 59 -10.94 15.24 21.72
N TYR A 60 -10.05 14.25 21.60
CA TYR A 60 -9.99 13.07 22.47
C TYR A 60 -8.61 12.94 23.08
N LYS A 61 -8.53 12.93 24.42
CA LYS A 61 -7.25 12.86 25.15
C LYS A 61 -6.79 11.41 25.39
N ASP A 62 -7.74 10.47 25.45
CA ASP A 62 -7.51 9.09 25.86
C ASP A 62 -7.73 8.12 24.68
N ILE A 63 -6.94 8.28 23.59
CA ILE A 63 -6.95 7.34 22.48
C ILE A 63 -6.06 6.14 22.87
N GLY A 64 -6.68 4.98 23.15
CA GLY A 64 -5.99 3.78 23.61
C GLY A 64 -5.25 3.02 22.51
N GLY A 65 -5.58 3.24 21.23
CA GLY A 65 -4.94 2.54 20.12
C GLY A 65 -5.46 3.02 18.77
N ILE A 66 -4.72 2.70 17.72
CA ILE A 66 -5.07 3.01 16.32
C ILE A 66 -4.95 1.73 15.50
N GLY A 67 -6.04 1.33 14.83
CA GLY A 67 -6.04 0.28 13.81
C GLY A 67 -6.03 0.90 12.42
N ILE A 68 -5.25 0.36 11.50
CA ILE A 68 -5.16 0.82 10.12
C ILE A 68 -5.70 -0.26 9.18
N THR A 69 -6.53 0.16 8.24
CA THR A 69 -6.99 -0.62 7.09
C THR A 69 -6.93 0.25 5.84
N GLY A 70 -7.05 -0.34 4.65
CA GLY A 70 -7.02 0.47 3.42
C GLY A 70 -6.97 -0.35 2.15
N GLN A 71 -6.60 0.30 1.05
CA GLN A 71 -6.41 -0.33 -0.25
C GLN A 71 -5.29 -1.37 -0.19
N MET A 72 -5.65 -2.61 -0.49
CA MET A 72 -4.71 -3.74 -0.51
C MET A 72 -3.98 -3.87 -1.85
N HIS A 73 -3.07 -4.83 -1.94
CA HIS A 73 -2.33 -5.25 -3.12
C HIS A 73 -1.22 -4.30 -3.59
N GLY A 74 -1.44 -2.97 -3.54
CA GLY A 74 -0.44 -1.98 -3.98
C GLY A 74 0.85 -2.00 -3.14
N ILE A 75 1.96 -1.53 -3.73
CA ILE A 75 3.26 -1.45 -3.06
C ILE A 75 3.89 -0.07 -3.17
N VAL A 76 4.65 0.28 -2.13
CA VAL A 76 5.62 1.37 -2.10
C VAL A 76 6.98 0.81 -1.71
N TYR A 77 8.08 1.31 -2.33
CA TYR A 77 9.43 0.99 -1.89
C TYR A 77 9.90 2.02 -0.86
N THR A 78 10.63 1.54 0.15
CA THR A 78 11.22 2.38 1.19
C THR A 78 12.73 2.19 1.27
N ASP A 79 13.46 3.25 1.63
CA ASP A 79 14.89 3.19 1.96
C ASP A 79 15.13 2.64 3.38
N VAL A 80 16.39 2.59 3.79
CA VAL A 80 16.79 2.13 5.13
C VAL A 80 16.37 3.10 6.26
N GLN A 81 16.04 4.35 5.94
CA GLN A 81 15.50 5.33 6.87
C GLN A 81 13.96 5.28 6.95
N GLY A 82 13.30 4.45 6.13
CA GLY A 82 11.85 4.34 6.06
C GLY A 82 11.18 5.46 5.26
N ASN A 83 11.91 6.14 4.36
CA ASN A 83 11.33 7.10 3.43
C ASN A 83 10.83 6.38 2.17
N ALA A 84 9.74 6.86 1.58
CA ALA A 84 9.30 6.37 0.28
C ALA A 84 10.30 6.79 -0.81
N VAL A 85 10.79 5.81 -1.57
CA VAL A 85 11.69 6.02 -2.72
C VAL A 85 11.01 5.67 -4.04
N SER A 86 9.71 5.47 -4.00
CA SER A 86 8.85 5.30 -5.18
C SER A 86 7.47 5.87 -4.89
N PRO A 87 6.63 6.09 -5.92
CA PRO A 87 5.21 6.23 -5.70
C PRO A 87 4.61 4.92 -5.12
N LEU A 88 3.43 5.01 -4.54
CA LEU A 88 2.55 3.87 -4.34
C LEU A 88 2.03 3.42 -5.71
N TYR A 89 2.41 2.24 -6.15
CA TYR A 89 1.78 1.54 -7.27
C TYR A 89 0.50 0.91 -6.76
N THR A 90 -0.66 1.40 -7.19
CA THR A 90 -1.94 0.97 -6.62
C THR A 90 -2.40 -0.39 -7.16
N TRP A 91 -3.43 -0.96 -6.56
CA TRP A 91 -4.08 -2.18 -7.03
C TRP A 91 -4.68 -2.05 -8.44
N GLN A 92 -4.94 -0.82 -8.91
CA GLN A 92 -5.46 -0.52 -10.24
C GLN A 92 -4.37 -0.47 -11.31
N ASP A 93 -3.09 -0.52 -10.92
CA ASP A 93 -1.97 -0.44 -11.85
C ASP A 93 -1.94 -1.65 -12.80
N GLY A 94 -1.98 -1.36 -14.09
CA GLY A 94 -2.16 -2.34 -15.15
C GLY A 94 -0.87 -2.98 -15.67
N ARG A 95 0.32 -2.65 -15.11
CA ARG A 95 1.61 -3.15 -15.64
C ARG A 95 1.72 -4.66 -15.72
N GLY A 96 1.03 -5.39 -14.83
CA GLY A 96 0.97 -6.85 -14.85
C GLY A 96 0.31 -7.42 -16.10
N ASN A 97 -0.54 -6.65 -16.78
CA ASN A 97 -1.21 -7.05 -18.02
C ASN A 97 -0.39 -6.74 -19.29
N LEU A 98 0.72 -5.99 -19.18
CA LEU A 98 1.55 -5.69 -20.32
C LEU A 98 2.19 -6.97 -20.88
N ARG A 99 2.43 -6.97 -22.20
CA ARG A 99 3.04 -8.11 -22.88
C ARG A 99 4.46 -8.35 -22.38
N TYR A 100 4.79 -9.62 -22.15
CA TYR A 100 6.09 -10.08 -21.72
C TYR A 100 6.59 -11.21 -22.63
N LYS A 101 7.13 -12.30 -22.12
CA LYS A 101 7.69 -13.42 -22.88
C LYS A 101 6.61 -14.41 -23.36
N ASP A 102 6.88 -15.11 -24.45
CA ASP A 102 6.05 -16.20 -24.99
C ASP A 102 4.57 -15.83 -25.22
N ASN A 103 4.33 -14.58 -25.64
CA ASN A 103 2.99 -13.99 -25.79
C ASN A 103 2.15 -13.93 -24.51
N LEU A 104 2.74 -14.17 -23.35
CA LEU A 104 2.11 -14.00 -22.04
C LEU A 104 2.23 -12.54 -21.57
N ASN A 105 1.42 -12.17 -20.57
CA ASN A 105 1.65 -10.98 -19.79
C ASN A 105 2.49 -11.29 -18.53
N TYR A 106 2.96 -10.27 -17.82
CA TYR A 106 3.79 -10.44 -16.62
C TYR A 106 3.10 -11.26 -15.52
N ALA A 107 1.81 -11.03 -15.28
CA ALA A 107 1.06 -11.75 -14.25
C ALA A 107 0.94 -13.25 -14.59
N THR A 108 0.57 -13.57 -15.84
CA THR A 108 0.44 -14.96 -16.27
C THR A 108 1.79 -15.67 -16.28
N HIS A 109 2.85 -15.00 -16.76
CA HIS A 109 4.20 -15.58 -16.74
C HIS A 109 4.64 -15.89 -15.31
N LEU A 110 4.47 -14.95 -14.38
CA LEU A 110 4.84 -15.12 -12.97
C LEU A 110 4.04 -16.25 -12.31
N LYS A 111 2.72 -16.32 -12.58
CA LYS A 111 1.88 -17.44 -12.12
C LYS A 111 2.40 -18.79 -12.61
N ASN A 112 2.79 -18.89 -13.88
CA ASN A 112 3.24 -20.15 -14.48
C ASN A 112 4.56 -20.62 -13.87
N ILE A 113 5.51 -19.73 -13.60
CA ILE A 113 6.82 -20.11 -13.05
C ILE A 113 6.81 -20.33 -11.53
N THR A 114 5.84 -19.77 -10.82
CA THR A 114 5.77 -19.90 -9.34
C THR A 114 4.71 -20.88 -8.87
N GLY A 115 3.69 -21.15 -9.68
CA GLY A 115 2.52 -21.95 -9.29
C GLY A 115 1.54 -21.23 -8.36
N TYR A 116 1.84 -20.01 -7.92
CA TYR A 116 0.98 -19.24 -7.01
C TYR A 116 0.03 -18.28 -7.77
N PRO A 117 -1.09 -17.89 -7.14
CA PRO A 117 -1.97 -16.88 -7.71
C PRO A 117 -1.24 -15.57 -7.95
N ALA A 118 -1.35 -15.04 -9.16
CA ALA A 118 -0.80 -13.76 -9.56
C ALA A 118 -1.78 -13.06 -10.52
N ALA A 119 -2.06 -11.79 -10.26
CA ALA A 119 -2.92 -10.95 -11.09
C ALA A 119 -2.32 -9.54 -11.21
N SER A 120 -2.67 -8.82 -12.27
CA SER A 120 -2.30 -7.40 -12.39
C SER A 120 -2.84 -6.63 -11.19
N GLY A 121 -2.06 -5.68 -10.68
CA GLY A 121 -2.37 -4.95 -9.47
C GLY A 121 -1.87 -5.62 -8.18
N TYR A 122 -1.52 -6.91 -8.20
CA TYR A 122 -0.87 -7.55 -7.06
C TYR A 122 0.57 -7.05 -6.91
N GLY A 123 0.96 -6.71 -5.70
CA GLY A 123 2.24 -6.06 -5.40
C GLY A 123 3.47 -6.82 -5.89
N LEU A 124 3.49 -8.15 -5.76
CA LEU A 124 4.61 -8.95 -6.26
C LEU A 124 4.62 -9.08 -7.79
N VAL A 125 3.49 -8.93 -8.47
CA VAL A 125 3.45 -8.80 -9.94
C VAL A 125 4.03 -7.44 -10.37
N THR A 126 3.66 -6.36 -9.67
CA THR A 126 4.24 -5.02 -9.85
C THR A 126 5.74 -5.04 -9.61
N HIS A 127 6.20 -5.66 -8.53
CA HIS A 127 7.62 -5.82 -8.22
C HIS A 127 8.36 -6.63 -9.29
N TYR A 128 7.77 -7.73 -9.76
CA TYR A 128 8.33 -8.52 -10.85
C TYR A 128 8.51 -7.70 -12.13
N TYR A 129 7.48 -6.95 -12.53
CA TYR A 129 7.60 -6.02 -13.66
C TYR A 129 8.75 -5.03 -13.46
N ASN A 130 8.83 -4.42 -12.28
CA ASN A 130 9.84 -3.41 -11.97
C ASN A 130 11.27 -4.00 -12.03
N ILE A 131 11.48 -5.22 -11.52
CA ILE A 131 12.77 -5.93 -11.65
C ILE A 131 13.13 -6.13 -13.12
N GLN A 132 12.21 -6.66 -13.92
CA GLN A 132 12.47 -6.99 -15.33
C GLN A 132 12.75 -5.74 -16.20
N ASN A 133 12.32 -4.57 -15.75
CA ASN A 133 12.47 -3.31 -16.50
C ASN A 133 13.44 -2.31 -15.81
N GLY A 134 14.19 -2.73 -14.78
CA GLY A 134 15.15 -1.85 -14.10
C GLY A 134 14.52 -0.66 -13.37
N LEU A 135 13.28 -0.80 -12.90
CA LEU A 135 12.50 0.26 -12.26
C LEU A 135 12.45 0.17 -10.72
N VAL A 136 13.14 -0.81 -10.14
CA VAL A 136 13.32 -0.85 -8.69
C VAL A 136 14.32 0.24 -8.31
N PRO A 137 13.98 1.18 -7.42
CA PRO A 137 14.92 2.23 -7.00
C PRO A 137 16.21 1.65 -6.44
N ALA A 138 17.34 2.27 -6.73
CA ALA A 138 18.66 1.77 -6.31
C ALA A 138 18.84 1.77 -4.78
N ASP A 139 18.15 2.67 -4.09
CA ASP A 139 18.13 2.81 -2.64
C ASP A 139 16.97 2.07 -1.95
N ALA A 140 16.16 1.32 -2.73
CA ALA A 140 15.09 0.51 -2.17
C ALA A 140 15.64 -0.57 -1.24
N PHE A 141 15.20 -0.53 0.02
CA PHE A 141 15.57 -1.51 1.05
C PHE A 141 14.43 -2.51 1.32
N LYS A 142 13.19 -2.01 1.36
CA LYS A 142 11.98 -2.82 1.56
C LYS A 142 10.88 -2.39 0.58
N LEU A 143 9.88 -3.25 0.42
CA LEU A 143 8.58 -2.89 -0.12
C LEU A 143 7.49 -3.23 0.92
N CYS A 144 6.40 -2.48 0.90
CA CYS A 144 5.27 -2.70 1.80
C CYS A 144 3.98 -2.17 1.18
N THR A 145 2.83 -2.48 1.77
CA THR A 145 1.56 -1.85 1.42
C THR A 145 1.50 -0.43 1.98
N ILE A 146 0.56 0.37 1.50
CA ILE A 146 0.34 1.73 2.06
C ILE A 146 -0.11 1.68 3.54
N MET A 147 -0.79 0.62 3.95
CA MET A 147 -1.19 0.41 5.34
C MET A 147 0.03 0.18 6.23
N ASP A 148 0.94 -0.71 5.83
CA ASP A 148 2.18 -0.98 6.57
C ASP A 148 3.08 0.26 6.62
N TYR A 149 3.13 1.02 5.52
CA TYR A 149 3.83 2.31 5.46
C TYR A 149 3.25 3.31 6.46
N ALA A 150 1.91 3.42 6.53
CA ALA A 150 1.24 4.30 7.48
C ALA A 150 1.51 3.89 8.94
N VAL A 151 1.43 2.59 9.26
CA VAL A 151 1.77 2.07 10.60
C VAL A 151 3.21 2.39 10.96
N MET A 152 4.16 2.16 10.04
CA MET A 152 5.57 2.49 10.23
C MET A 152 5.77 3.97 10.55
N LYS A 153 5.17 4.87 9.77
CA LYS A 153 5.29 6.33 9.99
C LYS A 153 4.62 6.78 11.29
N LEU A 154 3.45 6.25 11.63
CA LEU A 154 2.72 6.60 12.86
C LEU A 154 3.43 6.09 14.13
N SER A 155 4.10 4.95 14.05
CA SER A 155 4.84 4.36 15.18
C SER A 155 6.27 4.88 15.33
N GLY A 156 6.77 5.68 14.38
CA GLY A 156 8.14 6.18 14.37
C GLY A 156 9.20 5.11 14.04
N ASN A 157 8.79 3.99 13.46
CA ASN A 157 9.71 2.95 12.98
C ASN A 157 10.30 3.33 11.62
N ASN A 158 11.47 2.76 11.31
CA ASN A 158 12.14 2.93 10.02
C ASN A 158 11.97 1.72 9.09
N THR A 159 11.42 0.62 9.60
CA THR A 159 11.21 -0.61 8.83
C THR A 159 9.74 -1.00 8.91
N PRO A 160 9.07 -1.20 7.77
CA PRO A 160 7.69 -1.65 7.76
C PRO A 160 7.60 -3.10 8.25
N LEU A 161 6.59 -3.38 9.07
CA LEU A 161 6.19 -4.71 9.46
C LEU A 161 4.92 -5.05 8.70
N ILE A 162 4.93 -6.17 8.00
CA ILE A 162 3.80 -6.61 7.19
C ILE A 162 3.07 -7.72 7.95
N ASP A 163 1.78 -7.48 8.22
CA ASP A 163 0.90 -8.53 8.75
C ASP A 163 0.70 -9.65 7.72
N PRO A 164 0.59 -10.93 8.13
CA PRO A 164 0.37 -12.04 7.20
C PRO A 164 -0.82 -11.87 6.26
N SER A 165 -1.91 -11.21 6.69
CA SER A 165 -3.06 -10.94 5.83
C SER A 165 -2.73 -9.94 4.71
N ASN A 166 -1.94 -8.91 5.01
CA ASN A 166 -1.42 -7.98 4.01
C ASN A 166 -0.40 -8.64 3.09
N ALA A 167 0.51 -9.45 3.63
CA ALA A 167 1.47 -10.20 2.85
C ALA A 167 0.77 -11.12 1.83
N ALA A 168 -0.29 -11.80 2.23
CA ALA A 168 -1.11 -12.63 1.34
C ALA A 168 -1.73 -11.81 0.19
N SER A 169 -2.10 -10.55 0.44
CA SER A 169 -2.66 -9.68 -0.58
C SER A 169 -1.67 -9.27 -1.69
N LEU A 170 -0.38 -9.37 -1.44
CA LEU A 170 0.66 -9.06 -2.43
C LEU A 170 0.78 -10.14 -3.52
N GLY A 171 0.19 -11.32 -3.32
CA GLY A 171 0.33 -12.50 -4.16
C GLY A 171 1.58 -13.33 -3.83
N ILE A 172 1.67 -14.54 -4.41
CA ILE A 172 2.83 -15.45 -4.23
C ILE A 172 3.13 -15.68 -2.74
N PHE A 173 2.10 -15.92 -1.97
CA PHE A 173 2.20 -16.10 -0.53
C PHE A 173 2.03 -17.59 -0.17
N ASP A 174 3.01 -18.13 0.54
CA ASP A 174 2.99 -19.50 1.04
C ASP A 174 2.59 -19.50 2.53
N LYS A 175 1.33 -19.79 2.78
CA LYS A 175 0.77 -19.82 4.14
C LYS A 175 1.28 -20.98 5.01
N GLU A 176 1.96 -21.98 4.40
CA GLU A 176 2.50 -23.13 5.13
C GLU A 176 3.93 -22.87 5.65
N LYS A 177 4.54 -21.77 5.25
CA LYS A 177 5.90 -21.37 5.63
C LYS A 177 5.96 -20.13 6.51
N LEU A 178 4.88 -19.90 7.26
CA LEU A 178 4.82 -18.81 8.27
C LEU A 178 5.57 -19.18 9.53
#